data_6b2167eb8312c08d612450122612978e
#
_entry.id   6b2167eb8312c08d612450122612978e
#
_cell.length_a   1.000
_cell.length_b   1.000
_cell.length_c   1.000
_cell.angle_alpha   90.00
_cell.angle_beta   90.00
_cell.angle_gamma   90.00
#
_symmetry.space_group_name_H-M   'P 1'
#
loop_
_entity.id
_entity.type
_entity.pdbx_description
1 polymer ?
#
loop_
_entity_poly.entity_id
_entity_poly.type
_entity_poly.pdbx_seq_one_letter_code
_entity_poly.pdbx_strand_id
1 'polypeptide(L)'
;MAQAATPIYSWEWTAEGAQITAPNWNGSFNYTSGNDYATFGNSSGTPYNSNITGIQGSFTVSFDLKNLSSTSNGWKDIFSLYTNGTVSGESNSMVLEFTNNGELYLYNKGFGGQTGGNINTGLTWTDLQQDSWTNLSIVSDLSSQTLSVYVNGALAGTITGWNPSSPALTGSQFGASFGNTRPMNGTMDINNVKFYDGVVLPVPEAATASLGLLGLAALMMPAAGAAEATLTIRQRLHAGR
;
A
#
# COMPACT_ATOMS: atom_id res chain seq x y z
N MET A 1 17.70 -2.91 -16.54
CA MET A 1 16.36 -2.74 -15.97
C MET A 1 16.30 -3.66 -14.76
N ALA A 2 15.98 -3.15 -13.57
CA ALA A 2 15.72 -3.99 -12.41
C ALA A 2 14.45 -4.81 -12.69
N GLN A 3 14.50 -6.11 -12.43
CA GLN A 3 13.33 -6.97 -12.54
C GLN A 3 12.35 -6.56 -11.44
N ALA A 4 11.08 -6.41 -11.78
CA ALA A 4 10.05 -6.16 -10.77
C ALA A 4 10.02 -7.32 -9.77
N ALA A 5 10.02 -7.01 -8.48
CA ALA A 5 9.94 -8.02 -7.44
C ALA A 5 8.61 -8.78 -7.57
N THR A 6 8.66 -10.10 -7.47
CA THR A 6 7.47 -10.95 -7.51
C THR A 6 6.97 -11.14 -6.08
N PRO A 7 5.68 -10.89 -5.79
CA PRO A 7 5.13 -11.17 -4.47
C PRO A 7 5.10 -12.68 -4.21
N ILE A 8 5.34 -13.08 -2.96
CA ILE A 8 5.14 -14.47 -2.51
C ILE A 8 3.63 -14.77 -2.40
N TYR A 9 2.87 -13.77 -1.96
CA TYR A 9 1.42 -13.85 -1.84
C TYR A 9 0.78 -12.65 -2.56
N SER A 10 -0.27 -12.90 -3.34
CA SER A 10 -1.02 -11.88 -4.05
C SER A 10 -2.51 -12.23 -4.08
N TRP A 11 -3.34 -11.25 -3.79
CA TRP A 11 -4.78 -11.26 -3.96
C TRP A 11 -5.17 -10.01 -4.73
N GLU A 12 -5.60 -10.21 -5.96
CA GLU A 12 -6.08 -9.16 -6.85
C GLU A 12 -7.48 -9.52 -7.32
N TRP A 13 -8.37 -8.56 -7.31
CA TRP A 13 -9.72 -8.71 -7.81
C TRP A 13 -9.87 -7.86 -9.05
N THR A 14 -10.38 -8.47 -10.13
CA THR A 14 -10.65 -7.81 -11.40
C THR A 14 -12.10 -8.05 -11.79
N ALA A 15 -12.61 -7.33 -12.79
CA ALA A 15 -13.95 -7.57 -13.31
C ALA A 15 -14.13 -9.00 -13.85
N GLU A 16 -13.05 -9.63 -14.32
CA GLU A 16 -13.04 -11.01 -14.83
C GLU A 16 -12.96 -12.07 -13.71
N GLY A 17 -12.60 -11.69 -12.50
CA GLY A 17 -12.50 -12.59 -11.37
C GLY A 17 -11.37 -12.31 -10.40
N ALA A 18 -11.29 -13.11 -9.34
CA ALA A 18 -10.22 -13.03 -8.36
C ALA A 18 -8.96 -13.74 -8.89
N GLN A 19 -7.85 -13.03 -8.86
CA GLN A 19 -6.50 -13.52 -9.18
C GLN A 19 -5.77 -13.78 -7.86
N ILE A 20 -5.68 -15.05 -7.45
CA ILE A 20 -5.09 -15.42 -6.15
C ILE A 20 -3.92 -16.36 -6.40
N THR A 21 -2.73 -15.96 -5.95
CA THR A 21 -1.49 -16.77 -6.07
C THR A 21 -1.04 -17.38 -4.75
N ALA A 22 -1.91 -17.47 -3.74
CA ALA A 22 -1.51 -17.92 -2.41
C ALA A 22 -2.62 -18.63 -1.65
N PRO A 23 -2.33 -19.25 -0.48
CA PRO A 23 -3.32 -19.96 0.29
C PRO A 23 -4.49 -19.05 0.66
N ASN A 24 -5.68 -19.64 0.66
CA ASN A 24 -6.91 -18.95 1.01
C ASN A 24 -6.83 -18.41 2.43
N TRP A 25 -7.33 -17.19 2.63
CA TRP A 25 -7.55 -16.64 3.94
C TRP A 25 -8.59 -17.47 4.69
N ASN A 26 -8.37 -17.66 5.99
CA ASN A 26 -9.37 -18.23 6.90
C ASN A 26 -10.44 -17.17 7.18
N GLY A 27 -11.40 -17.05 6.33
CA GLY A 27 -12.40 -15.99 6.29
C GLY A 27 -12.58 -15.55 4.85
N SER A 28 -13.69 -14.96 4.55
CA SER A 28 -14.01 -14.57 3.19
C SER A 28 -13.92 -13.05 3.04
N PHE A 29 -13.14 -12.61 2.08
CA PHE A 29 -13.43 -11.35 1.44
C PHE A 29 -14.72 -11.51 0.65
N ASN A 30 -15.64 -10.56 0.79
CA ASN A 30 -16.88 -10.54 0.01
C ASN A 30 -16.55 -9.98 -1.38
N TYR A 31 -16.39 -10.88 -2.34
CA TYR A 31 -16.19 -10.51 -3.73
C TYR A 31 -17.48 -10.70 -4.51
N THR A 32 -17.84 -9.70 -5.30
CA THR A 32 -18.94 -9.76 -6.26
C THR A 32 -18.38 -9.73 -7.67
N SER A 33 -18.74 -10.73 -8.49
CA SER A 33 -18.30 -10.79 -9.89
C SER A 33 -18.69 -9.51 -10.64
N GLY A 34 -17.75 -8.98 -11.41
CA GLY A 34 -17.90 -7.73 -12.14
C GLY A 34 -17.30 -6.51 -11.41
N ASN A 35 -16.93 -6.65 -10.13
CA ASN A 35 -16.19 -5.64 -9.41
C ASN A 35 -14.68 -5.87 -9.57
N ASP A 36 -13.91 -4.79 -9.45
CA ASP A 36 -12.45 -4.82 -9.39
C ASP A 36 -11.93 -4.75 -7.94
N TYR A 37 -12.74 -5.18 -6.97
CA TYR A 37 -12.42 -5.18 -5.54
C TYR A 37 -13.18 -6.26 -4.80
N ALA A 38 -12.71 -6.57 -3.59
CA ALA A 38 -13.47 -7.28 -2.58
C ALA A 38 -13.72 -6.38 -1.37
N THR A 39 -14.69 -6.75 -0.54
CA THR A 39 -15.04 -6.01 0.67
C THR A 39 -14.75 -6.85 1.89
N PHE A 40 -14.23 -6.24 2.96
CA PHE A 40 -14.06 -6.89 4.27
C PHE A 40 -14.69 -6.05 5.38
N GLY A 41 -14.90 -6.67 6.52
CA GLY A 41 -15.45 -6.03 7.75
C GLY A 41 -16.78 -6.62 8.21
N ASN A 42 -17.22 -6.20 9.31
CA ASN A 42 -18.45 -6.23 10.13
C ASN A 42 -19.40 -7.43 10.12
N SER A 43 -19.24 -8.48 9.38
CA SER A 43 -20.16 -9.62 9.46
C SER A 43 -19.46 -10.93 9.17
N SER A 44 -19.48 -11.80 10.14
CA SER A 44 -19.28 -13.24 9.96
C SER A 44 -17.93 -13.76 9.46
N GLY A 45 -16.84 -13.11 9.66
CA GLY A 45 -15.53 -13.68 9.36
C GLY A 45 -14.55 -12.64 8.88
N THR A 46 -13.87 -12.03 9.80
CA THR A 46 -12.73 -11.17 9.50
C THR A 46 -11.68 -11.98 8.73
N PRO A 47 -11.26 -11.56 7.54
CA PRO A 47 -10.27 -12.28 6.76
C PRO A 47 -8.96 -12.43 7.54
N TYR A 48 -8.57 -13.67 7.80
CA TYR A 48 -7.40 -14.03 8.57
C TYR A 48 -6.57 -15.08 7.85
N ASN A 49 -5.26 -14.89 7.78
CA ASN A 49 -4.32 -15.86 7.28
C ASN A 49 -3.24 -16.15 8.33
N SER A 50 -3.27 -17.35 8.90
CA SER A 50 -2.29 -17.82 9.88
C SER A 50 -1.13 -18.61 9.25
N ASN A 51 -1.15 -18.81 7.93
CA ASN A 51 -0.21 -19.67 7.22
C ASN A 51 0.74 -18.87 6.32
N ILE A 52 1.18 -17.70 6.78
CA ILE A 52 2.22 -16.97 6.08
C ILE A 52 3.53 -17.70 6.32
N THR A 53 4.14 -18.22 5.24
CA THR A 53 5.42 -18.90 5.25
C THR A 53 6.34 -18.29 4.19
N GLY A 54 7.65 -18.50 4.33
CA GLY A 54 8.62 -17.99 3.36
C GLY A 54 9.07 -16.54 3.57
N ILE A 55 8.46 -15.80 4.51
CA ILE A 55 8.88 -14.47 4.90
C ILE A 55 9.55 -14.56 6.27
N GLN A 56 10.87 -14.59 6.28
CA GLN A 56 11.66 -14.87 7.49
C GLN A 56 12.47 -13.66 7.98
N GLY A 57 12.48 -12.57 7.22
CA GLY A 57 13.35 -11.43 7.47
C GLY A 57 12.71 -10.09 7.13
N SER A 58 13.40 -9.29 6.33
CA SER A 58 12.83 -8.08 5.74
C SER A 58 11.63 -8.42 4.87
N PHE A 59 10.63 -7.55 4.86
CA PHE A 59 9.42 -7.77 4.06
C PHE A 59 8.79 -6.47 3.61
N THR A 60 7.93 -6.59 2.62
CA THR A 60 7.00 -5.54 2.23
C THR A 60 5.60 -6.13 2.14
N VAL A 61 4.63 -5.42 2.70
CA VAL A 61 3.20 -5.68 2.53
C VAL A 61 2.56 -4.45 1.93
N SER A 62 1.78 -4.64 0.87
CA SER A 62 1.08 -3.54 0.18
C SER A 62 -0.36 -3.93 -0.10
N PHE A 63 -1.28 -2.97 -0.03
CA PHE A 63 -2.69 -3.14 -0.38
C PHE A 63 -3.35 -1.79 -0.64
N ASP A 64 -4.46 -1.83 -1.38
CA ASP A 64 -5.27 -0.67 -1.70
C ASP A 64 -6.58 -0.71 -0.92
N LEU A 65 -7.00 0.43 -0.38
CA LEU A 65 -8.22 0.59 0.42
C LEU A 65 -9.06 1.77 -0.07
N LYS A 66 -10.40 1.66 0.03
CA LYS A 66 -11.36 2.74 -0.19
C LYS A 66 -12.71 2.44 0.46
N ASN A 67 -13.65 3.40 0.38
CA ASN A 67 -15.07 3.21 0.74
C ASN A 67 -15.29 2.69 2.17
N LEU A 68 -14.54 3.22 3.15
CA LEU A 68 -14.80 2.91 4.55
C LEU A 68 -16.22 3.33 4.94
N SER A 69 -17.07 2.37 5.27
CA SER A 69 -18.48 2.63 5.61
C SER A 69 -18.75 2.83 7.11
N SER A 70 -17.72 2.74 7.95
CA SER A 70 -17.90 2.88 9.39
C SER A 70 -18.25 4.32 9.77
N THR A 71 -19.13 4.47 10.76
CA THR A 71 -19.63 5.76 11.26
C THR A 71 -19.26 6.04 12.70
N SER A 72 -18.59 5.12 13.38
CA SER A 72 -18.31 5.27 14.81
C SER A 72 -16.89 5.71 15.08
N ASN A 73 -16.73 6.78 15.85
CA ASN A 73 -15.47 7.15 16.45
C ASN A 73 -14.99 6.06 17.42
N GLY A 74 -13.71 5.93 17.60
CA GLY A 74 -13.09 4.98 18.51
C GLY A 74 -11.95 4.21 17.84
N TRP A 75 -11.22 3.49 18.66
CA TRP A 75 -10.14 2.62 18.21
C TRP A 75 -10.69 1.51 17.30
N LYS A 76 -10.12 1.37 16.10
CA LYS A 76 -10.55 0.41 15.09
C LYS A 76 -9.36 -0.18 14.36
N ASP A 77 -9.19 -1.47 14.46
CA ASP A 77 -8.13 -2.20 13.75
C ASP A 77 -8.56 -2.46 12.30
N ILE A 78 -7.72 -2.03 11.35
CA ILE A 78 -7.92 -2.27 9.93
C ILE A 78 -7.15 -3.48 9.46
N PHE A 79 -5.88 -3.56 9.88
CA PHE A 79 -4.96 -4.59 9.42
C PHE A 79 -3.96 -4.92 10.52
N SER A 80 -3.58 -6.18 10.62
CA SER A 80 -2.59 -6.64 11.58
C SER A 80 -1.63 -7.65 10.96
N LEU A 81 -0.37 -7.59 11.37
CA LEU A 81 0.68 -8.56 11.05
C LEU A 81 1.20 -9.21 12.32
N TYR A 82 1.48 -10.50 12.28
CA TYR A 82 1.86 -11.29 13.43
C TYR A 82 3.16 -12.05 13.23
N THR A 83 3.90 -12.21 14.35
CA THR A 83 5.02 -13.16 14.47
C THR A 83 4.67 -14.21 15.52
N ASN A 84 5.30 -15.41 15.45
CA ASN A 84 5.07 -16.50 16.41
C ASN A 84 3.61 -16.97 16.54
N GLY A 85 3.13 -17.70 15.59
CA GLY A 85 1.93 -18.56 15.46
C GLY A 85 0.88 -18.68 16.57
N THR A 86 1.15 -18.24 17.79
CA THR A 86 0.21 -18.21 18.90
C THR A 86 -0.19 -16.77 19.18
N VAL A 87 -1.23 -16.35 18.54
CA VAL A 87 -1.73 -15.00 18.70
C VAL A 87 -2.75 -14.99 19.84
N SER A 88 -2.36 -14.43 20.96
CA SER A 88 -3.32 -14.09 22.02
C SER A 88 -3.36 -12.58 22.19
N GLY A 89 -4.46 -11.98 21.76
CA GLY A 89 -4.62 -10.54 21.81
C GLY A 89 -3.72 -9.81 20.81
N GLU A 90 -3.35 -8.57 21.11
CA GLU A 90 -2.53 -7.71 20.24
C GLU A 90 -1.01 -7.93 20.41
N SER A 91 -0.59 -8.86 21.27
CA SER A 91 0.83 -9.15 21.52
C SER A 91 1.52 -9.75 20.30
N ASN A 92 2.80 -9.43 20.11
CA ASN A 92 3.61 -9.90 18.97
C ASN A 92 3.08 -9.46 17.61
N SER A 93 2.44 -8.30 17.55
CA SER A 93 1.83 -7.78 16.32
C SER A 93 2.28 -6.37 15.97
N MET A 94 2.07 -6.03 14.71
CA MET A 94 1.89 -4.66 14.23
C MET A 94 0.44 -4.48 13.84
N VAL A 95 -0.17 -3.36 14.21
CA VAL A 95 -1.59 -3.10 13.95
C VAL A 95 -1.74 -1.73 13.28
N LEU A 96 -2.39 -1.72 12.13
CA LEU A 96 -2.86 -0.50 11.49
C LEU A 96 -4.24 -0.18 12.09
N GLU A 97 -4.31 0.90 12.86
CA GLU A 97 -5.43 1.18 13.74
C GLU A 97 -5.83 2.66 13.70
N PHE A 98 -7.12 2.93 13.62
CA PHE A 98 -7.63 4.27 13.88
C PHE A 98 -7.66 4.57 15.39
N THR A 99 -7.25 5.79 15.71
CA THR A 99 -7.41 6.36 17.06
C THR A 99 -8.84 6.86 17.30
N ASN A 100 -9.12 7.24 18.54
CA ASN A 100 -10.39 7.91 18.88
C ASN A 100 -10.64 9.22 18.11
N ASN A 101 -9.57 9.85 17.63
CA ASN A 101 -9.64 11.09 16.84
C ASN A 101 -9.79 10.83 15.32
N GLY A 102 -9.86 9.57 14.92
CA GLY A 102 -10.00 9.19 13.52
C GLY A 102 -8.71 9.24 12.70
N GLU A 103 -7.55 9.37 13.34
CA GLU A 103 -6.25 9.32 12.67
C GLU A 103 -5.76 7.89 12.57
N LEU A 104 -5.19 7.52 11.44
CA LEU A 104 -4.67 6.18 11.18
C LEU A 104 -3.19 6.07 11.53
N TYR A 105 -2.87 5.12 12.41
CA TYR A 105 -1.50 4.82 12.84
C TYR A 105 -1.13 3.36 12.58
N LEU A 106 0.15 3.11 12.30
CA LEU A 106 0.73 1.79 12.50
C LEU A 106 1.33 1.74 13.92
N TYR A 107 0.81 0.85 14.75
CA TYR A 107 1.29 0.58 16.10
C TYR A 107 2.13 -0.69 16.14
N ASN A 108 3.33 -0.61 16.68
CA ASN A 108 4.11 -1.78 17.03
C ASN A 108 3.74 -2.27 18.44
N LYS A 109 3.03 -3.39 18.52
CA LYS A 109 2.56 -4.01 19.77
C LYS A 109 3.40 -5.24 20.15
N GLY A 110 4.70 -5.13 20.00
CA GLY A 110 5.66 -6.19 20.35
C GLY A 110 5.99 -7.16 19.22
N PHE A 111 5.84 -6.73 17.96
CA PHE A 111 6.18 -7.55 16.79
C PHE A 111 7.61 -8.10 16.90
N GLY A 112 7.75 -9.44 16.84
CA GLY A 112 9.04 -10.11 16.94
C GLY A 112 9.83 -9.83 18.22
N GLY A 113 9.16 -9.48 19.30
CA GLY A 113 9.78 -9.13 20.59
C GLY A 113 10.26 -7.68 20.68
N GLN A 114 10.14 -6.88 19.63
CA GLN A 114 10.46 -5.46 19.67
C GLN A 114 9.26 -4.63 20.09
N THR A 115 9.39 -3.86 21.16
CA THR A 115 8.34 -2.99 21.68
C THR A 115 8.58 -1.54 21.31
N GLY A 116 7.48 -0.79 21.19
CA GLY A 116 7.50 0.67 21.00
C GLY A 116 7.60 1.11 19.55
N GLY A 117 7.27 2.37 19.36
CA GLY A 117 7.22 3.04 18.07
C GLY A 117 5.84 2.97 17.40
N ASN A 118 5.36 4.13 16.99
CA ASN A 118 4.14 4.29 16.21
C ASN A 118 4.43 5.19 15.02
N ILE A 119 3.77 4.93 13.90
CA ILE A 119 3.87 5.78 12.71
C ILE A 119 2.49 6.36 12.43
N ASN A 120 2.36 7.68 12.45
CA ASN A 120 1.20 8.35 11.92
C ASN A 120 1.25 8.28 10.39
N THR A 121 0.21 7.73 9.76
CA THR A 121 0.16 7.60 8.30
C THR A 121 -0.19 8.91 7.60
N GLY A 122 -0.65 9.92 8.35
CA GLY A 122 -1.22 11.15 7.82
C GLY A 122 -2.65 10.99 7.29
N LEU A 123 -3.19 9.78 7.28
CA LEU A 123 -4.56 9.50 6.86
C LEU A 123 -5.52 9.67 8.03
N THR A 124 -6.70 10.12 7.69
CA THR A 124 -7.84 10.18 8.58
C THR A 124 -8.94 9.23 8.09
N TRP A 125 -9.89 9.01 8.95
CA TRP A 125 -11.12 8.30 8.66
C TRP A 125 -11.82 8.79 7.38
N THR A 126 -11.88 10.12 7.19
CA THR A 126 -12.54 10.77 6.06
C THR A 126 -11.82 10.49 4.73
N ASP A 127 -10.49 10.33 4.77
CA ASP A 127 -9.71 10.03 3.56
C ASP A 127 -10.05 8.65 3.00
N LEU A 128 -10.29 7.66 3.86
CA LEU A 128 -10.64 6.31 3.44
C LEU A 128 -12.15 6.11 3.15
N GLN A 129 -13.00 7.09 3.46
CA GLN A 129 -14.43 7.08 3.09
C GLN A 129 -14.67 7.46 1.63
N GLN A 130 -13.64 7.96 0.95
CA GLN A 130 -13.74 8.38 -0.45
C GLN A 130 -13.76 7.17 -1.40
N ASP A 131 -14.39 7.32 -2.57
CA ASP A 131 -14.34 6.36 -3.68
C ASP A 131 -13.06 6.54 -4.51
N SER A 132 -11.95 6.68 -3.84
CA SER A 132 -10.62 6.76 -4.44
C SER A 132 -9.69 5.80 -3.74
N TRP A 133 -8.94 5.02 -4.49
CA TRP A 133 -7.98 4.09 -3.93
C TRP A 133 -6.87 4.81 -3.18
N THR A 134 -6.58 4.33 -1.99
CA THR A 134 -5.43 4.71 -1.19
C THR A 134 -4.53 3.50 -1.04
N ASN A 135 -3.34 3.55 -1.63
CA ASN A 135 -2.32 2.52 -1.44
C ASN A 135 -1.62 2.72 -0.10
N LEU A 136 -1.52 1.65 0.66
CA LEU A 136 -0.72 1.54 1.88
C LEU A 136 0.36 0.48 1.69
N SER A 137 1.59 0.82 2.06
CA SER A 137 2.70 -0.14 2.07
C SER A 137 3.45 -0.08 3.39
N ILE A 138 3.70 -1.23 3.99
CA ILE A 138 4.50 -1.41 5.21
C ILE A 138 5.79 -2.12 4.81
N VAL A 139 6.92 -1.48 5.05
CA VAL A 139 8.26 -1.98 4.69
C VAL A 139 9.08 -2.19 5.94
N SER A 140 9.42 -3.43 6.23
CA SER A 140 10.37 -3.84 7.26
C SER A 140 11.72 -4.10 6.61
N ASP A 141 12.72 -3.27 6.88
CA ASP A 141 14.08 -3.44 6.41
C ASP A 141 15.03 -3.67 7.58
N LEU A 142 15.43 -4.92 7.77
CA LEU A 142 16.35 -5.31 8.83
C LEU A 142 17.80 -4.84 8.55
N SER A 143 18.14 -4.62 7.29
CA SER A 143 19.50 -4.20 6.91
C SER A 143 19.75 -2.75 7.27
N SER A 144 18.76 -1.88 7.06
CA SER A 144 18.79 -0.47 7.47
C SER A 144 18.23 -0.24 8.88
N GLN A 145 17.72 -1.29 9.52
CA GLN A 145 17.04 -1.26 10.82
C GLN A 145 15.89 -0.25 10.84
N THR A 146 15.03 -0.31 9.82
CA THR A 146 13.89 0.59 9.69
C THR A 146 12.57 -0.17 9.47
N LEU A 147 11.50 0.37 10.05
CA LEU A 147 10.14 0.03 9.71
C LEU A 147 9.46 1.29 9.17
N SER A 148 9.00 1.27 7.94
CA SER A 148 8.47 2.43 7.25
C SER A 148 7.05 2.18 6.75
N VAL A 149 6.23 3.24 6.74
CA VAL A 149 4.91 3.24 6.12
C VAL A 149 4.90 4.24 4.97
N TYR A 150 4.33 3.83 3.87
CA TYR A 150 4.11 4.66 2.69
C TYR A 150 2.61 4.76 2.40
N VAL A 151 2.19 5.95 1.99
CA VAL A 151 0.83 6.24 1.53
C VAL A 151 0.93 6.76 0.10
N ASN A 152 0.27 6.09 -0.83
CA ASN A 152 0.32 6.41 -2.26
C ASN A 152 1.76 6.58 -2.79
N GLY A 153 2.66 5.69 -2.32
CA GLY A 153 4.08 5.70 -2.66
C GLY A 153 4.93 6.76 -1.96
N ALA A 154 4.34 7.70 -1.23
CA ALA A 154 5.06 8.68 -0.44
C ALA A 154 5.34 8.18 0.98
N LEU A 155 6.56 8.40 1.49
CA LEU A 155 6.93 8.04 2.86
C LEU A 155 6.10 8.85 3.87
N ALA A 156 5.29 8.17 4.69
CA ALA A 156 4.53 8.77 5.77
C ALA A 156 5.34 8.85 7.08
N GLY A 157 6.13 7.81 7.36
CA GLY A 157 6.98 7.81 8.56
C GLY A 157 7.83 6.56 8.67
N THR A 158 8.80 6.62 9.61
CA THR A 158 9.77 5.54 9.86
C THR A 158 10.07 5.40 11.35
N ILE A 159 10.10 4.16 11.81
CA ILE A 159 10.72 3.79 13.10
C ILE A 159 12.16 3.38 12.79
N THR A 160 13.13 4.02 13.43
CA THR A 160 14.55 3.66 13.36
C THR A 160 14.94 2.73 14.51
N GLY A 161 16.05 1.97 14.36
CA GLY A 161 16.46 0.96 15.32
C GLY A 161 15.54 -0.28 15.32
N TRP A 162 14.83 -0.51 14.22
CA TRP A 162 13.97 -1.66 14.01
C TRP A 162 14.80 -2.94 13.90
N ASN A 163 14.73 -3.78 14.93
CA ASN A 163 15.51 -5.02 14.99
C ASN A 163 14.75 -6.10 15.77
N PRO A 164 13.62 -6.61 15.27
CA PRO A 164 12.86 -7.67 15.91
C PRO A 164 13.69 -8.94 16.00
N SER A 165 13.69 -9.60 17.18
CA SER A 165 14.42 -10.84 17.40
C SER A 165 13.81 -12.06 16.70
N SER A 166 12.54 -11.98 16.33
CA SER A 166 11.79 -13.00 15.60
C SER A 166 11.00 -12.33 14.47
N PRO A 167 11.64 -11.94 13.37
CA PRO A 167 11.03 -11.13 12.32
C PRO A 167 10.08 -11.91 11.40
N ALA A 168 10.05 -13.25 11.50
CA ALA A 168 9.24 -14.08 10.60
C ALA A 168 7.76 -13.77 10.71
N LEU A 169 7.11 -13.46 9.58
CA LEU A 169 5.66 -13.33 9.50
C LEU A 169 5.02 -14.71 9.60
N THR A 170 4.05 -14.85 10.48
CA THR A 170 3.28 -16.10 10.66
C THR A 170 1.78 -15.91 10.44
N GLY A 171 1.30 -14.67 10.39
CA GLY A 171 -0.10 -14.40 10.12
C GLY A 171 -0.38 -12.94 9.84
N SER A 172 -1.57 -12.71 9.29
CA SER A 172 -2.13 -11.38 9.05
C SER A 172 -3.65 -11.42 9.15
N GLN A 173 -4.27 -10.28 9.44
CA GLN A 173 -5.72 -10.16 9.56
C GLN A 173 -6.18 -8.79 9.08
N PHE A 174 -7.32 -8.74 8.39
CA PHE A 174 -8.01 -7.52 8.01
C PHE A 174 -9.29 -7.34 8.83
N GLY A 175 -9.61 -6.09 9.19
CA GLY A 175 -10.85 -5.68 9.84
C GLY A 175 -10.92 -5.89 11.36
N ALA A 176 -9.87 -6.46 11.96
CA ALA A 176 -9.69 -6.56 13.40
C ALA A 176 -8.24 -6.91 13.73
N SER A 177 -7.84 -6.75 15.00
CA SER A 177 -6.70 -7.45 15.57
C SER A 177 -7.10 -8.84 16.03
N PHE A 178 -6.13 -9.71 16.19
CA PHE A 178 -6.36 -11.04 16.73
C PHE A 178 -6.89 -10.96 18.18
N GLY A 179 -7.95 -11.68 18.43
CA GLY A 179 -8.71 -11.56 19.70
C GLY A 179 -9.87 -10.58 19.61
N ASN A 180 -10.08 -9.91 18.48
CA ASN A 180 -11.23 -9.07 18.16
C ASN A 180 -11.51 -7.97 19.19
N THR A 181 -10.44 -7.40 19.77
CA THR A 181 -10.57 -6.40 20.84
C THR A 181 -11.08 -5.06 20.31
N ARG A 182 -10.85 -4.75 19.03
CA ARG A 182 -11.21 -3.48 18.38
C ARG A 182 -11.65 -3.69 16.94
N PRO A 183 -12.75 -4.42 16.72
CA PRO A 183 -13.20 -4.72 15.37
C PRO A 183 -13.56 -3.44 14.63
N MET A 184 -13.28 -3.43 13.33
CA MET A 184 -13.78 -2.40 12.44
C MET A 184 -15.31 -2.54 12.34
N ASN A 185 -16.06 -1.60 12.93
CA ASN A 185 -17.52 -1.58 12.83
C ASN A 185 -17.92 -0.92 11.50
N GLY A 186 -17.87 -1.68 10.43
CA GLY A 186 -18.15 -1.20 9.07
C GLY A 186 -17.47 -2.09 8.05
N THR A 187 -17.56 -1.68 6.80
CA THR A 187 -16.94 -2.38 5.66
C THR A 187 -15.94 -1.46 4.98
N MET A 188 -14.99 -2.05 4.28
CA MET A 188 -14.00 -1.36 3.47
C MET A 188 -13.71 -2.18 2.23
N ASP A 189 -13.57 -1.52 1.08
CA ASP A 189 -13.15 -2.16 -0.15
C ASP A 189 -11.64 -2.31 -0.18
N ILE A 190 -11.18 -3.43 -0.74
CA ILE A 190 -9.77 -3.80 -0.79
C ILE A 190 -9.41 -4.37 -2.15
N ASN A 191 -8.21 -4.07 -2.63
CA ASN A 191 -7.58 -4.71 -3.78
C ASN A 191 -6.06 -4.75 -3.64
N ASN A 192 -5.39 -5.40 -4.60
CA ASN A 192 -3.92 -5.43 -4.75
C ASN A 192 -3.16 -5.80 -3.47
N VAL A 193 -3.66 -6.76 -2.70
CA VAL A 193 -2.96 -7.23 -1.50
C VAL A 193 -1.75 -8.05 -1.92
N LYS A 194 -0.55 -7.60 -1.55
CA LYS A 194 0.72 -8.24 -1.92
C LYS A 194 1.67 -8.35 -0.74
N PHE A 195 2.31 -9.51 -0.62
CA PHE A 195 3.35 -9.77 0.37
C PHE A 195 4.63 -10.15 -0.36
N TYR A 196 5.72 -9.50 -0.02
CA TYR A 196 7.04 -9.74 -0.59
C TYR A 196 8.01 -10.20 0.49
N ASP A 197 8.85 -11.18 0.17
CA ASP A 197 10.04 -11.50 0.96
C ASP A 197 11.15 -10.53 0.53
N GLY A 198 11.44 -9.58 1.42
CA GLY A 198 12.39 -8.51 1.16
C GLY A 198 11.77 -7.12 0.98
N VAL A 199 12.66 -6.17 0.76
CA VAL A 199 12.32 -4.74 0.63
C VAL A 199 11.91 -4.44 -0.81
N VAL A 200 10.67 -4.00 -0.97
CA VAL A 200 10.12 -3.46 -2.23
C VAL A 200 9.60 -2.05 -1.93
N LEU A 201 10.29 -1.04 -2.43
CA LEU A 201 9.86 0.34 -2.22
C LEU A 201 8.72 0.68 -3.19
N PRO A 202 7.60 1.21 -2.69
CA PRO A 202 6.52 1.67 -3.55
C PRO A 202 6.95 2.88 -4.38
N VAL A 203 6.47 2.95 -5.60
CA VAL A 203 6.74 4.09 -6.51
C VAL A 203 5.56 5.05 -6.46
N PRO A 204 5.77 6.34 -6.22
CA PRO A 204 4.70 7.34 -6.24
C PRO A 204 4.01 7.40 -7.62
N GLU A 205 2.69 7.30 -7.65
CA GLU A 205 1.93 7.32 -8.92
C GLU A 205 2.06 8.64 -9.69
N ALA A 206 2.34 9.75 -9.02
CA ALA A 206 2.45 11.07 -9.62
C ALA A 206 3.60 11.22 -10.64
N ALA A 207 4.60 10.35 -10.62
CA ALA A 207 5.72 10.41 -11.57
C ALA A 207 5.31 10.02 -13.00
N THR A 208 4.28 9.21 -13.16
CA THR A 208 3.83 8.74 -14.49
C THR A 208 3.02 9.81 -15.26
N ALA A 209 2.22 10.60 -14.56
CA ALA A 209 1.41 11.66 -15.18
C ALA A 209 2.27 12.86 -15.67
N SER A 210 3.32 13.22 -14.93
CA SER A 210 4.21 14.33 -15.30
C SER A 210 5.15 14.00 -16.47
N LEU A 211 5.60 12.76 -16.60
CA LEU A 211 6.39 12.32 -17.74
C LEU A 211 5.58 12.26 -19.04
N GLY A 212 4.30 11.88 -18.96
CA GLY A 212 3.39 11.92 -20.10
C GLY A 212 3.14 13.36 -20.61
N LEU A 213 2.97 14.32 -19.68
CA LEU A 213 2.72 15.72 -20.02
C LEU A 213 3.96 16.40 -20.62
N LEU A 214 5.16 16.12 -20.07
CA LEU A 214 6.42 16.62 -20.61
C LEU A 214 6.75 16.02 -21.97
N GLY A 215 6.45 14.74 -22.20
CA GLY A 215 6.59 14.08 -23.50
C GLY A 215 5.66 14.69 -24.55
N LEU A 216 4.41 14.98 -24.19
CA LEU A 216 3.45 15.60 -25.11
C LEU A 216 3.80 17.07 -25.42
N ALA A 217 4.32 17.84 -24.46
CA ALA A 217 4.80 19.20 -24.67
C ALA A 217 6.02 19.25 -25.58
N ALA A 218 6.91 18.29 -25.53
CA ALA A 218 8.07 18.19 -26.43
C ALA A 218 7.67 17.82 -27.86
N LEU A 219 6.58 17.07 -28.05
CA LEU A 219 6.06 16.73 -29.38
C LEU A 219 5.25 17.88 -30.01
N MET A 220 4.77 18.82 -29.19
CA MET A 220 3.99 19.97 -29.68
C MET A 220 4.82 21.25 -29.89
N MET A 221 6.15 21.21 -29.71
CA MET A 221 6.98 22.35 -30.12
C MET A 221 7.04 22.39 -31.64
N PRO A 222 6.41 23.38 -32.31
CA PRO A 222 6.55 23.54 -33.74
C PRO A 222 8.04 23.84 -34.03
N ALA A 223 8.57 23.23 -35.06
CA ALA A 223 9.93 23.49 -35.55
C ALA A 223 10.02 24.96 -36.06
N ALA A 224 10.10 25.90 -35.13
CA ALA A 224 10.20 27.33 -35.42
C ALA A 224 11.58 27.74 -35.98
N GLY A 225 12.48 26.78 -36.22
CA GLY A 225 13.82 27.04 -36.69
C GLY A 225 14.04 26.91 -38.19
N ALA A 226 13.07 26.41 -38.98
CA ALA A 226 13.30 26.17 -40.42
C ALA A 226 12.84 27.31 -41.34
N ALA A 227 12.08 28.28 -40.85
CA ALA A 227 11.54 29.36 -41.71
C ALA A 227 12.48 30.56 -41.88
N GLU A 228 13.40 30.82 -40.96
CA GLU A 228 14.29 31.99 -41.05
C GLU A 228 15.51 31.77 -41.96
N ALA A 229 15.96 30.52 -42.14
CA ALA A 229 17.11 30.23 -43.02
C ALA A 229 16.81 30.43 -44.51
N THR A 230 15.53 30.35 -44.92
CA THR A 230 15.14 30.47 -46.35
C THR A 230 14.95 31.93 -46.79
N LEU A 231 14.68 32.83 -45.87
CA LEU A 231 14.46 34.24 -46.18
C LEU A 231 15.79 35.00 -46.41
N THR A 232 16.86 34.62 -45.71
CA THR A 232 18.20 35.26 -45.83
C THR A 232 18.92 34.93 -47.12
N ILE A 233 18.63 33.82 -47.77
CA ILE A 233 19.25 33.43 -49.06
C ILE A 233 18.60 34.16 -50.23
N ARG A 234 17.31 34.50 -50.20
CA ARG A 234 16.64 35.25 -51.27
C ARG A 234 17.00 36.75 -51.32
N GLN A 235 17.36 37.35 -50.22
CA GLN A 235 17.77 38.75 -50.18
C GLN A 235 19.20 39.03 -50.70
N ARG A 236 20.08 38.02 -50.68
CA ARG A 236 21.44 38.19 -51.24
C ARG A 236 21.57 38.00 -52.76
N LEU A 237 20.56 37.44 -53.38
CA LEU A 237 20.54 37.25 -54.84
C LEU A 237 19.99 38.46 -55.64
N HIS A 238 19.44 39.47 -54.97
CA HIS A 238 18.92 40.66 -55.64
C HIS A 238 19.77 41.94 -55.44
N ALA A 239 20.86 41.87 -54.67
CA ALA A 239 21.77 43.01 -54.44
C ALA A 239 23.06 42.95 -55.29
N GLY A 240 23.12 42.10 -56.32
CA GLY A 240 24.27 41.95 -57.21
C GLY A 240 23.92 42.03 -58.71
N ARG A 241 23.23 43.13 -59.06
CA ARG A 241 23.20 43.56 -60.49
C ARG A 241 23.23 45.09 -60.53
#